data_dd9d5d60e3835a5dd86305b040d72548
#
_entry.id   dd9d5d60e3835a5dd86305b040d72548
#
_cell.length_a   1.000
_cell.length_b   1.000
_cell.length_c   1.000
_cell.angle_alpha   90.00
_cell.angle_beta   90.00
_cell.angle_gamma   90.00
#
_symmetry.space_group_name_H-M   'P 1'
#
loop_
_entity.id
_entity.type
_entity.pdbx_description
1 polymer ?
#
loop_
_entity_poly.entity_id
_entity_poly.type
_entity_poly.pdbx_seq_one_letter_code
_entity_poly.pdbx_strand_id
1 'polypeptide(L)'
;MCTQELKIGTIPAVLYGEPAPNIWLFVHGQGGNKTEAATFAALAAPTGWQVLGIDLPEHGDRTEETDFTPWQVVPELQTVLAYLQQHWQRIRLRANSIGAYFSMLAFAGATIEKALFVSPIVDMER
;
A
#
# COMPACT_ATOMS: atom_id res chain seq x y z
N MET A 1 -4.64 -16.45 -10.03
CA MET A 1 -3.63 -15.47 -9.60
C MET A 1 -3.02 -15.92 -8.29
N CYS A 2 -1.71 -15.85 -8.18
CA CYS A 2 -1.05 -16.22 -6.93
C CYS A 2 -1.35 -15.21 -5.85
N THR A 3 -1.55 -15.68 -4.63
CA THR A 3 -1.82 -14.83 -3.48
C THR A 3 -1.02 -15.35 -2.30
N GLN A 4 -0.29 -14.47 -1.63
CA GLN A 4 0.54 -14.86 -0.51
C GLN A 4 0.40 -13.86 0.62
N GLU A 5 0.05 -14.33 1.82
CA GLU A 5 0.01 -13.48 3.00
C GLU A 5 1.38 -13.43 3.64
N LEU A 6 1.77 -12.26 4.11
CA LEU A 6 3.07 -12.08 4.74
C LEU A 6 2.99 -10.91 5.70
N LYS A 7 4.08 -10.68 6.42
CA LYS A 7 4.20 -9.50 7.27
C LYS A 7 5.50 -8.80 6.95
N ILE A 8 5.46 -7.48 6.90
CA ILE A 8 6.65 -6.67 6.75
C ILE A 8 6.87 -6.04 8.13
N GLY A 9 7.83 -6.59 8.89
CA GLY A 9 7.91 -6.29 10.31
C GLY A 9 6.65 -6.80 10.99
N THR A 10 5.86 -5.90 11.55
CA THR A 10 4.58 -6.26 12.16
C THR A 10 3.39 -5.89 11.28
N ILE A 11 3.61 -5.42 10.06
CA ILE A 11 2.56 -4.91 9.19
C ILE A 11 2.01 -6.06 8.36
N PRO A 12 0.73 -6.43 8.53
CA PRO A 12 0.13 -7.48 7.71
C PRO A 12 0.03 -7.03 6.26
N ALA A 13 0.33 -7.94 5.34
CA ALA A 13 0.33 -7.63 3.92
C ALA A 13 -0.12 -8.84 3.13
N VAL A 14 -0.57 -8.60 1.90
CA VAL A 14 -0.89 -9.67 0.98
C VAL A 14 -0.30 -9.33 -0.38
N LEU A 15 0.36 -10.31 -0.98
CA LEU A 15 1.02 -10.13 -2.27
C LEU A 15 0.22 -10.89 -3.31
N TYR A 16 -0.15 -10.19 -4.37
CA TYR A 16 -0.92 -10.77 -5.48
C TYR A 16 -0.08 -10.81 -6.74
N GLY A 17 -0.26 -11.84 -7.53
CA GLY A 17 0.33 -11.96 -8.85
C GLY A 17 1.52 -12.90 -8.88
N GLU A 18 1.87 -13.36 -10.09
CA GLU A 18 3.01 -14.23 -10.28
C GLU A 18 4.30 -13.46 -10.05
N PRO A 19 5.38 -14.13 -9.63
CA PRO A 19 6.64 -13.43 -9.40
C PRO A 19 7.05 -12.57 -10.59
N ALA A 20 7.43 -11.34 -10.31
CA ALA A 20 7.81 -10.37 -11.33
C ALA A 20 8.77 -9.35 -10.72
N PRO A 21 9.56 -8.65 -11.56
CA PRO A 21 10.47 -7.63 -11.03
C PRO A 21 9.78 -6.30 -10.71
N ASN A 22 8.49 -6.18 -11.02
CA ASN A 22 7.76 -4.92 -10.89
C ASN A 22 6.63 -5.08 -9.90
N ILE A 23 6.39 -4.06 -9.08
CA ILE A 23 5.34 -4.14 -8.07
C ILE A 23 4.61 -2.82 -7.89
N TRP A 24 3.31 -2.90 -7.63
CA TRP A 24 2.50 -1.79 -7.16
C TRP A 24 2.31 -1.95 -5.65
N LEU A 25 2.53 -0.87 -4.90
CA LEU A 25 2.11 -0.82 -3.51
C LEU A 25 0.71 -0.22 -3.47
N PHE A 26 -0.23 -0.93 -2.86
CA PHE A 26 -1.61 -0.47 -2.74
C PHE A 26 -1.85 -0.08 -1.27
N VAL A 27 -2.20 1.19 -1.04
CA VAL A 27 -2.50 1.70 0.29
C VAL A 27 -3.98 2.04 0.34
N HIS A 28 -4.73 1.34 1.19
CA HIS A 28 -6.17 1.50 1.25
C HIS A 28 -6.56 2.80 1.95
N GLY A 29 -7.84 3.16 1.85
CA GLY A 29 -8.38 4.32 2.53
C GLY A 29 -9.00 3.96 3.86
N GLN A 30 -9.65 4.94 4.48
CA GLN A 30 -10.30 4.75 5.76
C GLN A 30 -11.39 3.69 5.63
N GLY A 31 -11.41 2.76 6.56
CA GLY A 31 -12.38 1.67 6.53
C GLY A 31 -11.99 0.52 5.64
N GLY A 32 -10.84 0.61 4.94
CA GLY A 32 -10.39 -0.45 4.06
C GLY A 32 -9.48 -1.45 4.74
N ASN A 33 -8.82 -2.27 3.94
CA ASN A 33 -7.85 -3.23 4.43
C ASN A 33 -7.01 -3.73 3.26
N LYS A 34 -6.04 -4.60 3.56
CA LYS A 34 -5.09 -5.07 2.55
C LYS A 34 -5.76 -5.85 1.42
N THR A 35 -6.93 -6.42 1.66
CA THR A 35 -7.56 -7.23 0.61
C THR A 35 -8.25 -6.37 -0.44
N GLU A 36 -8.39 -5.07 -0.23
CA GLU A 36 -8.89 -4.21 -1.29
C GLU A 36 -7.97 -4.19 -2.50
N ALA A 37 -6.71 -4.54 -2.31
CA ALA A 37 -5.76 -4.61 -3.41
C ALA A 37 -6.12 -5.68 -4.43
N ALA A 38 -6.98 -6.65 -4.07
CA ALA A 38 -7.30 -7.74 -4.99
C ALA A 38 -7.95 -7.25 -6.28
N THR A 39 -8.85 -6.27 -6.19
CA THR A 39 -9.50 -5.74 -7.39
C THR A 39 -8.49 -5.07 -8.30
N PHE A 40 -7.59 -4.27 -7.74
CA PHE A 40 -6.56 -3.63 -8.53
C PHE A 40 -5.59 -4.66 -9.09
N ALA A 41 -5.29 -5.71 -8.32
CA ALA A 41 -4.38 -6.75 -8.77
C ALA A 41 -4.93 -7.49 -9.98
N ALA A 42 -6.25 -7.65 -10.06
CA ALA A 42 -6.85 -8.29 -11.22
C ALA A 42 -6.56 -7.51 -12.51
N LEU A 43 -6.36 -6.20 -12.40
CA LEU A 43 -6.01 -5.37 -13.54
C LEU A 43 -4.50 -5.32 -13.78
N ALA A 44 -3.71 -5.35 -12.74
CA ALA A 44 -2.27 -5.17 -12.86
C ALA A 44 -1.52 -6.46 -13.17
N ALA A 45 -1.96 -7.58 -12.61
CA ALA A 45 -1.22 -8.84 -12.76
C ALA A 45 -1.04 -9.27 -14.21
N PRO A 46 -2.04 -9.15 -15.09
CA PRO A 46 -1.83 -9.55 -16.49
C PRO A 46 -0.79 -8.71 -17.21
N THR A 47 -0.40 -7.55 -16.67
CA THR A 47 0.59 -6.70 -17.33
C THR A 47 1.99 -6.95 -16.79
N GLY A 48 2.18 -7.98 -15.96
CA GLY A 48 3.52 -8.32 -15.44
C GLY A 48 3.89 -7.58 -14.18
N TRP A 49 2.91 -7.07 -13.43
CA TRP A 49 3.14 -6.36 -12.19
C TRP A 49 2.48 -7.09 -11.03
N GLN A 50 3.21 -7.28 -9.95
CA GLN A 50 2.60 -7.77 -8.73
C GLN A 50 1.97 -6.61 -7.98
N VAL A 51 1.12 -6.90 -7.01
CA VAL A 51 0.48 -5.88 -6.18
C VAL A 51 0.61 -6.31 -4.73
N LEU A 52 1.11 -5.41 -3.88
CA LEU A 52 1.18 -5.65 -2.45
C LEU A 52 0.18 -4.75 -1.75
N GLY A 53 -0.77 -5.32 -1.03
CA GLY A 53 -1.69 -4.59 -0.16
C GLY A 53 -1.24 -4.72 1.27
N ILE A 54 -1.42 -3.67 2.06
CA ILE A 54 -1.05 -3.67 3.48
C ILE A 54 -2.24 -3.21 4.31
N ASP A 55 -2.24 -3.57 5.61
CA ASP A 55 -3.20 -3.05 6.56
C ASP A 55 -2.57 -1.87 7.30
N LEU A 56 -3.23 -0.71 7.23
CA LEU A 56 -2.82 0.44 8.03
C LEU A 56 -3.26 0.24 9.50
N PRO A 57 -2.67 0.96 10.45
CA PRO A 57 -3.11 0.84 11.85
C PRO A 57 -4.61 1.00 12.00
N GLU A 58 -5.21 0.24 12.90
CA GLU A 58 -6.65 0.21 13.18
C GLU A 58 -7.48 -0.43 12.08
N HIS A 59 -6.87 -1.00 11.06
CA HIS A 59 -7.60 -1.58 9.92
C HIS A 59 -7.20 -3.04 9.73
N GLY A 60 -8.08 -3.80 9.09
CA GLY A 60 -7.84 -5.19 8.75
C GLY A 60 -7.51 -6.01 9.99
N ASP A 61 -6.36 -6.67 9.98
CA ASP A 61 -5.93 -7.50 11.10
C ASP A 61 -5.40 -6.69 12.28
N ARG A 62 -5.41 -5.36 12.19
CA ARG A 62 -4.83 -4.49 13.20
C ARG A 62 -5.88 -3.69 13.94
N THR A 63 -7.09 -4.20 14.06
CA THR A 63 -8.18 -3.43 14.66
C THR A 63 -7.96 -3.09 16.13
N GLU A 64 -7.04 -3.79 16.82
CA GLU A 64 -6.76 -3.47 18.20
C GLU A 64 -5.64 -2.46 18.37
N GLU A 65 -5.00 -2.02 17.31
CA GLU A 65 -3.97 -1.01 17.40
C GLU A 65 -4.60 0.35 17.19
N THR A 66 -4.19 1.33 17.96
CA THR A 66 -4.93 2.56 18.02
C THR A 66 -4.24 3.78 17.43
N ASP A 67 -3.11 3.65 16.76
CA ASP A 67 -2.37 4.81 16.30
C ASP A 67 -2.51 5.05 14.82
N PHE A 68 -3.73 5.33 14.35
CA PHE A 68 -3.92 5.67 12.95
C PHE A 68 -3.64 7.17 12.79
N THR A 69 -2.39 7.54 12.95
CA THR A 69 -1.93 8.93 12.92
C THR A 69 -0.74 9.04 11.99
N PRO A 70 -0.43 10.24 11.47
CA PRO A 70 0.71 10.39 10.56
C PRO A 70 2.03 9.95 11.18
N TRP A 71 2.24 10.20 12.47
CA TRP A 71 3.52 9.85 13.08
C TRP A 71 3.66 8.35 13.32
N GLN A 72 2.58 7.59 13.23
CA GLN A 72 2.66 6.14 13.27
C GLN A 72 2.66 5.57 11.84
N VAL A 73 1.80 6.09 10.97
CA VAL A 73 1.62 5.54 9.62
C VAL A 73 2.81 5.84 8.72
N VAL A 74 3.36 7.06 8.79
CA VAL A 74 4.43 7.46 7.89
C VAL A 74 5.67 6.58 8.06
N PRO A 75 6.18 6.33 9.29
CA PRO A 75 7.33 5.42 9.42
C PRO A 75 7.03 4.02 8.94
N GLU A 76 5.78 3.53 9.11
CA GLU A 76 5.44 2.20 8.63
C GLU A 76 5.47 2.14 7.12
N LEU A 77 4.94 3.15 6.45
CA LEU A 77 4.97 3.17 4.99
C LEU A 77 6.41 3.25 4.48
N GLN A 78 7.27 3.99 5.17
CA GLN A 78 8.68 4.05 4.81
C GLN A 78 9.36 2.69 4.98
N THR A 79 9.00 1.93 6.01
CA THR A 79 9.51 0.58 6.20
C THR A 79 9.05 -0.33 5.06
N VAL A 80 7.80 -0.21 4.65
CA VAL A 80 7.27 -1.00 3.54
C VAL A 80 8.02 -0.65 2.25
N LEU A 81 8.23 0.63 1.97
CA LEU A 81 8.94 1.01 0.76
C LEU A 81 10.36 0.47 0.75
N ALA A 82 11.05 0.52 1.89
CA ALA A 82 12.40 -0.04 1.97
C ALA A 82 12.41 -1.53 1.66
N TYR A 83 11.40 -2.26 2.15
CA TYR A 83 11.27 -3.68 1.85
C TYR A 83 11.09 -3.89 0.35
N LEU A 84 10.23 -3.08 -0.29
CA LEU A 84 9.99 -3.22 -1.71
C LEU A 84 11.24 -2.91 -2.52
N GLN A 85 12.01 -1.92 -2.11
CA GLN A 85 13.22 -1.55 -2.83
C GLN A 85 14.28 -2.65 -2.78
N GLN A 86 14.22 -3.52 -1.79
CA GLN A 86 15.16 -4.64 -1.68
C GLN A 86 14.76 -5.82 -2.53
N HIS A 87 13.50 -5.94 -2.93
CA HIS A 87 12.99 -7.15 -3.57
C HIS A 87 12.45 -6.93 -4.98
N TRP A 88 12.17 -5.69 -5.38
CA TRP A 88 11.65 -5.41 -6.71
C TRP A 88 12.46 -4.30 -7.37
N GLN A 89 12.44 -4.28 -8.70
CA GLN A 89 13.21 -3.31 -9.46
C GLN A 89 12.42 -2.04 -9.74
N ARG A 90 11.14 -2.17 -10.05
CA ARG A 90 10.30 -1.02 -10.39
C ARG A 90 9.12 -0.99 -9.43
N ILE A 91 8.88 0.17 -8.83
CA ILE A 91 7.85 0.33 -7.82
C ILE A 91 6.91 1.44 -8.24
N ARG A 92 5.62 1.16 -8.21
CA ARG A 92 4.55 2.13 -8.42
C ARG A 92 3.63 2.14 -7.22
N LEU A 93 2.91 3.24 -7.03
CA LEU A 93 2.04 3.41 -5.88
C LEU A 93 0.61 3.65 -6.33
N ARG A 94 -0.35 2.95 -5.75
CA ARG A 94 -1.74 3.26 -5.84
C ARG A 94 -2.25 3.49 -4.43
N ALA A 95 -2.80 4.66 -4.14
CA ALA A 95 -3.27 4.99 -2.79
C ALA A 95 -4.65 5.61 -2.87
N ASN A 96 -5.53 5.22 -1.95
CA ASN A 96 -6.91 5.64 -1.95
C ASN A 96 -7.21 6.54 -0.75
N SER A 97 -7.93 7.62 -0.99
CA SER A 97 -8.51 8.45 0.09
C SER A 97 -7.43 8.92 1.07
N ILE A 98 -7.61 8.69 2.37
CA ILE A 98 -6.64 9.12 3.36
C ILE A 98 -5.29 8.40 3.20
N GLY A 99 -5.29 7.22 2.58
CA GLY A 99 -4.04 6.53 2.24
C GLY A 99 -3.19 7.37 1.30
N ALA A 100 -3.80 8.14 0.40
CA ALA A 100 -3.07 9.03 -0.48
C ALA A 100 -2.38 10.14 0.31
N TYR A 101 -3.05 10.68 1.31
CA TYR A 101 -2.47 11.73 2.15
C TYR A 101 -1.23 11.20 2.89
N PHE A 102 -1.36 10.04 3.56
CA PHE A 102 -0.23 9.47 4.27
C PHE A 102 0.91 9.11 3.32
N SER A 103 0.58 8.61 2.13
CA SER A 103 1.61 8.23 1.17
C SER A 103 2.37 9.44 0.66
N MET A 104 1.69 10.57 0.44
CA MET A 104 2.37 11.77 0.04
C MET A 104 3.36 12.23 1.10
N LEU A 105 3.00 12.10 2.38
CA LEU A 105 3.91 12.45 3.46
C LEU A 105 5.08 11.48 3.55
N ALA A 106 4.80 10.18 3.44
CA ALA A 106 5.82 9.17 3.66
C ALA A 106 6.84 9.10 2.52
N PHE A 107 6.38 9.34 1.29
CA PHE A 107 7.19 9.07 0.12
C PHE A 107 7.69 10.32 -0.59
N ALA A 108 7.55 11.47 0.04
CA ALA A 108 8.10 12.71 -0.52
C ALA A 108 9.60 12.52 -0.73
N GLY A 109 10.07 12.72 -1.94
CA GLY A 109 11.48 12.53 -2.26
C GLY A 109 11.91 11.09 -2.53
N ALA A 110 11.00 10.12 -2.38
CA ALA A 110 11.36 8.73 -2.64
C ALA A 110 11.33 8.45 -4.15
N THR A 111 12.07 7.43 -4.55
CA THR A 111 12.11 7.03 -5.94
C THR A 111 10.99 6.05 -6.21
N ILE A 112 9.89 6.55 -6.74
CA ILE A 112 8.74 5.75 -7.13
C ILE A 112 8.44 6.12 -8.57
N GLU A 113 8.29 5.11 -9.43
CA GLU A 113 8.14 5.36 -10.85
C GLU A 113 6.86 6.10 -11.18
N LYS A 114 5.76 5.78 -10.50
CA LYS A 114 4.47 6.34 -10.79
C LYS A 114 3.59 6.24 -9.56
N ALA A 115 2.76 7.23 -9.35
CA ALA A 115 1.80 7.21 -8.24
C ALA A 115 0.42 7.56 -8.76
N LEU A 116 -0.58 6.76 -8.39
CA LEU A 116 -1.98 7.01 -8.70
C LEU A 116 -2.72 7.22 -7.39
N PHE A 117 -3.31 8.40 -7.21
CA PHE A 117 -4.09 8.70 -6.03
C PHE A 117 -5.58 8.74 -6.43
N VAL A 118 -6.39 8.00 -5.70
CA VAL A 118 -7.80 7.87 -6.03
C VAL A 118 -8.62 8.48 -4.92
N SER A 119 -9.50 9.41 -5.27
CA SER A 119 -10.41 10.06 -4.33
C SER A 119 -9.69 10.64 -3.14
N PRO A 120 -8.71 11.51 -3.35
CA PRO A 120 -8.08 12.15 -2.19
C PRO A 120 -9.15 12.88 -1.40
N ILE A 121 -8.90 13.05 -0.10
CA ILE A 121 -9.92 13.57 0.75
C ILE A 121 -9.98 15.06 0.76
N VAL A 122 -9.48 15.70 -0.22
CA VAL A 122 -9.47 17.12 -0.25
C VAL A 122 -10.85 17.72 -0.22
N ASP A 123 -11.86 16.98 -0.62
CA ASP A 123 -13.18 17.49 -0.59
C ASP A 123 -13.90 17.23 0.67
N MET A 124 -13.26 16.73 1.65
CA MET A 124 -13.98 16.45 2.77
C MET A 124 -14.11 17.58 3.54
N GLU A 125 -14.76 18.39 3.34
CA GLU A 125 -14.94 19.38 4.12
C GLU A 125 -15.68 19.12 5.04
N ARG A 126 -15.88 18.45 5.14
CA ARG A 126 -16.67 18.10 5.93
C ARG A 126 -16.27 17.70 6.96
#